data_6fe43d77cbb3b92f6af53b00b1cfb87d
#
_entry.id   6fe43d77cbb3b92f6af53b00b1cfb87d
#
_cell.length_a   1.000
_cell.length_b   1.000
_cell.length_c   1.000
_cell.angle_alpha   90.00
_cell.angle_beta   90.00
_cell.angle_gamma   90.00
#
_symmetry.space_group_name_H-M   'P 1'
#
loop_
_entity.id
_entity.type
_entity.pdbx_description
1 polymer ?
#
loop_
_entity_poly.entity_id
_entity_poly.type
_entity_poly.pdbx_seq_one_letter_code
_entity_poly.pdbx_strand_id
1 'polypeptide(L)'
;IEMLSVAQLYRDRADAENSFDELKNHWGWGGFTTQDLKRCRFMARITALVYNWWSLFVRLADPDRHTEAITSRPLMPYGIGKQTRHAGQTRLTVSSTHSEAVKVEQCYRRIAAFFKELWATAEQFNAQQRWCRILSLALVKYLRGRQLHPPDCLPAPA
;
A
#
# COMPACT_ATOMS: atom_id res chain seq x y z
N ILE A 1 -10.47 -31.63 -8.45
CA ILE A 1 -10.29 -30.27 -7.94
C ILE A 1 -11.25 -30.11 -6.79
N GLU A 2 -10.76 -29.84 -5.59
CA GLU A 2 -11.62 -29.63 -4.42
C GLU A 2 -12.47 -28.37 -4.60
N MET A 3 -13.74 -28.44 -4.17
CA MET A 3 -14.70 -27.33 -4.30
C MET A 3 -14.19 -26.03 -3.63
N LEU A 4 -13.44 -26.15 -2.54
CA LEU A 4 -12.77 -25.02 -1.87
C LEU A 4 -11.72 -24.33 -2.76
N SER A 5 -11.00 -25.10 -3.58
CA SER A 5 -10.01 -24.56 -4.51
C SER A 5 -10.66 -23.78 -5.65
N VAL A 6 -11.81 -24.24 -6.15
CA VAL A 6 -12.58 -23.53 -7.19
C VAL A 6 -13.14 -22.21 -6.63
N ALA A 7 -13.69 -22.23 -5.42
CA ALA A 7 -14.20 -21.03 -4.76
C ALA A 7 -13.09 -20.01 -4.48
N GLN A 8 -11.87 -20.46 -4.16
CA GLN A 8 -10.73 -19.57 -3.97
C GLN A 8 -10.28 -18.94 -5.29
N LEU A 9 -10.14 -19.74 -6.36
CA LEU A 9 -9.81 -19.22 -7.70
C LEU A 9 -10.81 -18.18 -8.20
N TYR A 10 -12.10 -18.38 -7.91
CA TYR A 10 -13.12 -17.41 -8.28
C TYR A 10 -12.98 -16.10 -7.50
N ARG A 11 -12.67 -16.16 -6.20
CA ARG A 11 -12.38 -14.97 -5.39
C ARG A 11 -11.13 -14.22 -5.85
N ASP A 12 -10.06 -14.96 -6.16
CA ASP A 12 -8.80 -14.40 -6.66
C ASP A 12 -9.02 -13.66 -7.99
N ARG A 13 -9.89 -14.20 -8.86
CA ARG A 13 -10.31 -13.53 -10.10
C ARG A 13 -11.06 -12.23 -9.81
N ALA A 14 -12.03 -12.25 -8.90
CA ALA A 14 -12.79 -11.06 -8.54
C ALA A 14 -11.88 -9.97 -7.94
N ASP A 15 -10.91 -10.34 -7.10
CA ASP A 15 -9.93 -9.41 -6.55
C ASP A 15 -9.03 -8.79 -7.65
N ALA A 16 -8.65 -9.58 -8.65
CA ALA A 16 -7.90 -9.09 -9.80
C ALA A 16 -8.74 -8.12 -10.66
N GLU A 17 -10.01 -8.45 -10.93
CA GLU A 17 -10.94 -7.58 -11.65
C GLU A 17 -11.14 -6.24 -10.93
N ASN A 18 -11.34 -6.24 -9.61
CA ASN A 18 -11.43 -5.04 -8.79
C ASN A 18 -10.14 -4.19 -8.84
N SER A 19 -8.97 -4.84 -8.82
CA SER A 19 -7.69 -4.14 -8.94
C SER A 19 -7.50 -3.48 -10.30
N PHE A 20 -7.93 -4.13 -11.38
CA PHE A 20 -7.89 -3.54 -12.73
C PHE A 20 -8.89 -2.39 -12.87
N ASP A 21 -10.07 -2.52 -12.28
CA ASP A 21 -11.06 -1.46 -12.27
C ASP A 21 -10.55 -0.21 -11.53
N GLU A 22 -9.95 -0.38 -10.37
CA GLU A 22 -9.31 0.69 -9.62
C GLU A 22 -8.17 1.36 -10.43
N LEU A 23 -7.30 0.57 -11.08
CA LEU A 23 -6.23 1.09 -11.93
C LEU A 23 -6.76 1.93 -13.08
N LYS A 24 -7.83 1.49 -13.75
CA LYS A 24 -8.46 2.23 -14.85
C LYS A 24 -9.12 3.52 -14.38
N ASN A 25 -9.93 3.44 -13.33
CA ASN A 25 -10.81 4.53 -12.94
C ASN A 25 -10.15 5.55 -12.01
N HIS A 26 -9.18 5.13 -11.19
CA HIS A 26 -8.58 5.96 -10.16
C HIS A 26 -7.09 6.26 -10.36
N TRP A 27 -6.42 5.55 -11.28
CA TRP A 27 -4.98 5.68 -11.53
C TRP A 27 -4.62 6.05 -12.96
N GLY A 28 -5.61 6.34 -13.80
CA GLY A 28 -5.40 6.80 -15.17
C GLY A 28 -4.99 5.73 -16.17
N TRP A 29 -5.21 4.46 -15.86
CA TRP A 29 -4.93 3.36 -16.80
C TRP A 29 -5.95 3.25 -17.94
N GLY A 30 -7.09 3.93 -17.81
CA GLY A 30 -8.16 3.94 -18.80
C GLY A 30 -7.84 4.69 -20.10
N GLY A 31 -6.74 5.47 -20.13
CA GLY A 31 -6.32 6.20 -21.33
C GLY A 31 -4.98 6.89 -21.14
N PHE A 32 -4.19 6.95 -22.22
CA PHE A 32 -2.93 7.67 -22.26
C PHE A 32 -3.00 8.78 -23.32
N THR A 33 -2.40 9.93 -23.04
CA THR A 33 -2.40 11.11 -23.92
C THR A 33 -1.45 10.98 -25.11
N THR A 34 -0.70 9.90 -25.21
CA THR A 34 0.27 9.64 -26.27
C THR A 34 -0.11 8.40 -27.07
N GLN A 35 0.16 8.42 -28.37
CA GLN A 35 0.02 7.24 -29.25
C GLN A 35 1.32 6.42 -29.37
N ASP A 36 2.40 6.86 -28.72
CA ASP A 36 3.65 6.11 -28.69
C ASP A 36 3.53 4.88 -27.76
N LEU A 37 3.59 3.70 -28.34
CA LEU A 37 3.43 2.43 -27.59
C LEU A 37 4.49 2.24 -26.51
N LYS A 38 5.72 2.70 -26.71
CA LYS A 38 6.80 2.57 -25.71
C LYS A 38 6.50 3.44 -24.50
N ARG A 39 6.04 4.67 -24.73
CA ARG A 39 5.60 5.58 -23.66
C ARG A 39 4.38 5.04 -22.93
N CYS A 40 3.38 4.51 -23.65
CA CYS A 40 2.21 3.89 -23.02
C CYS A 40 2.60 2.73 -22.12
N ARG A 41 3.46 1.83 -22.59
CA ARG A 41 3.97 0.69 -21.78
C ARG A 41 4.76 1.16 -20.56
N PHE A 42 5.58 2.18 -20.70
CA PHE A 42 6.32 2.76 -19.58
C PHE A 42 5.38 3.35 -18.54
N MET A 43 4.43 4.18 -18.97
CA MET A 43 3.43 4.79 -18.06
C MET A 43 2.58 3.75 -17.36
N ALA A 44 2.14 2.71 -18.09
CA ALA A 44 1.38 1.62 -17.48
C ALA A 44 2.16 0.91 -16.35
N ARG A 45 3.44 0.63 -16.57
CA ARG A 45 4.31 -0.01 -15.56
C ARG A 45 4.54 0.89 -14.35
N ILE A 46 4.80 2.18 -14.57
CA ILE A 46 4.99 3.15 -13.48
C ILE A 46 3.70 3.29 -12.66
N THR A 47 2.56 3.39 -13.32
CA THR A 47 1.26 3.45 -12.63
C THR A 47 1.02 2.21 -11.79
N ALA A 48 1.28 1.02 -12.32
CA ALA A 48 1.16 -0.23 -11.56
C ALA A 48 2.12 -0.28 -10.34
N LEU A 49 3.35 0.21 -10.51
CA LEU A 49 4.32 0.30 -9.41
C LEU A 49 3.83 1.24 -8.30
N VAL A 50 3.35 2.44 -8.67
CA VAL A 50 2.82 3.42 -7.72
C VAL A 50 1.55 2.88 -7.03
N TYR A 51 0.68 2.19 -7.76
CA TYR A 51 -0.49 1.50 -7.21
C TYR A 51 -0.09 0.47 -6.15
N ASN A 52 0.90 -0.36 -6.43
CA ASN A 52 1.38 -1.35 -5.46
C ASN A 52 1.94 -0.70 -4.20
N TRP A 53 2.75 0.36 -4.34
CA TRP A 53 3.27 1.11 -3.19
C TRP A 53 2.17 1.76 -2.38
N TRP A 54 1.18 2.35 -3.06
CA TRP A 54 0.02 2.94 -2.38
C TRP A 54 -0.77 1.88 -1.62
N SER A 55 -1.03 0.74 -2.23
CA SER A 55 -1.74 -0.38 -1.60
C SER A 55 -1.01 -0.91 -0.36
N LEU A 56 0.33 -1.03 -0.42
CA LEU A 56 1.13 -1.41 0.75
C LEU A 56 1.06 -0.34 1.85
N PHE A 57 1.19 0.93 1.48
CA PHE A 57 1.10 2.05 2.43
C PHE A 57 -0.25 2.07 3.15
N VAL A 58 -1.34 1.94 2.40
CA VAL A 58 -2.71 1.92 2.98
C VAL A 58 -2.89 0.74 3.92
N ARG A 59 -2.38 -0.45 3.56
CA ARG A 59 -2.45 -1.64 4.42
C ARG A 59 -1.63 -1.53 5.69
N LEU A 60 -0.50 -0.82 5.66
CA LEU A 60 0.29 -0.53 6.86
C LEU A 60 -0.41 0.50 7.76
N ALA A 61 -1.12 1.47 7.16
CA ALA A 61 -1.87 2.48 7.89
C ALA A 61 -3.17 1.94 8.49
N ASP A 62 -3.93 1.14 7.72
CA ASP A 62 -5.21 0.54 8.09
C ASP A 62 -5.24 -0.94 7.66
N PRO A 63 -4.72 -1.87 8.47
CA PRO A 63 -4.65 -3.29 8.13
C PRO A 63 -6.01 -3.99 8.17
N ASP A 64 -7.04 -3.36 8.74
CA ASP A 64 -8.32 -4.01 9.00
C ASP A 64 -9.16 -4.18 7.71
N ARG A 65 -8.99 -3.25 6.76
CA ARG A 65 -9.71 -3.31 5.49
C ARG A 65 -8.88 -2.78 4.32
N HIS A 66 -9.17 -3.29 3.12
CA HIS A 66 -8.72 -2.63 1.90
C HIS A 66 -9.51 -1.33 1.68
N THR A 67 -8.79 -0.25 1.39
CA THR A 67 -9.40 1.05 1.08
C THR A 67 -8.85 1.55 -0.25
N GLU A 68 -9.73 1.67 -1.24
CA GLU A 68 -9.38 2.13 -2.59
C GLU A 68 -8.82 3.56 -2.60
N ALA A 69 -8.12 3.91 -3.67
CA ALA A 69 -7.48 5.20 -3.83
C ALA A 69 -8.47 6.39 -3.77
N ILE A 70 -9.68 6.22 -4.26
CA ILE A 70 -10.72 7.25 -4.22
C ILE A 70 -11.07 7.67 -2.79
N THR A 71 -11.00 6.75 -1.85
CA THR A 71 -11.28 7.00 -0.42
C THR A 71 -10.00 7.31 0.35
N SER A 72 -8.93 6.55 0.11
CA SER A 72 -7.70 6.65 0.90
C SER A 72 -6.87 7.91 0.59
N ARG A 73 -6.87 8.40 -0.65
CA ARG A 73 -6.16 9.63 -1.02
C ARG A 73 -6.73 10.88 -0.33
N PRO A 74 -8.04 11.15 -0.36
CA PRO A 74 -8.59 12.27 0.38
C PRO A 74 -8.34 12.16 1.89
N LEU A 75 -8.42 10.94 2.43
CA LEU A 75 -8.28 10.71 3.85
C LEU A 75 -6.83 10.90 4.34
N MET A 76 -5.84 10.39 3.62
CA MET A 76 -4.45 10.36 4.08
C MET A 76 -3.61 11.55 3.61
N PRO A 77 -3.48 11.87 2.29
CA PRO A 77 -2.62 12.95 1.83
C PRO A 77 -3.26 14.33 1.78
N TYR A 78 -4.58 14.44 1.71
CA TYR A 78 -5.25 15.73 1.51
C TYR A 78 -5.76 16.35 2.81
N GLY A 79 -5.18 17.50 3.19
CA GLY A 79 -5.85 18.58 3.88
C GLY A 79 -6.31 18.39 5.32
N ILE A 80 -6.18 17.20 5.90
CA ILE A 80 -6.60 16.97 7.28
C ILE A 80 -5.54 17.43 8.26
N GLY A 81 -4.30 17.57 7.82
CA GLY A 81 -3.17 17.93 8.67
C GLY A 81 -2.36 19.11 8.17
N LYS A 82 -1.80 19.86 9.10
CA LYS A 82 -0.79 20.88 8.87
C LYS A 82 0.56 20.37 9.38
N GLN A 83 1.53 20.27 8.47
CA GLN A 83 2.89 19.95 8.85
C GLN A 83 3.66 21.23 9.15
N THR A 84 4.28 21.30 10.32
CA THR A 84 5.19 22.37 10.71
C THR A 84 6.55 21.79 11.08
N ARG A 85 7.61 22.52 10.78
CA ARG A 85 8.97 22.17 11.17
C ARG A 85 9.55 23.28 12.02
N HIS A 86 9.97 22.94 13.26
CA HIS A 86 10.60 23.89 14.16
C HIS A 86 11.72 23.18 14.93
N ALA A 87 12.88 23.83 15.04
CA ALA A 87 14.05 23.32 15.78
C ALA A 87 14.43 21.85 15.40
N GLY A 88 14.38 21.50 14.10
CA GLY A 88 14.67 20.14 13.62
C GLY A 88 13.57 19.12 13.84
N GLN A 89 12.51 19.47 14.54
CA GLN A 89 11.36 18.60 14.77
C GLN A 89 10.27 18.84 13.73
N THR A 90 9.72 17.77 13.20
CA THR A 90 8.54 17.82 12.33
C THR A 90 7.31 17.50 13.14
N ARG A 91 6.34 18.41 13.14
CA ARG A 91 5.05 18.26 13.83
C ARG A 91 3.94 18.20 12.80
N LEU A 92 3.12 17.16 12.87
CA LEU A 92 1.90 17.04 12.10
C LEU A 92 0.72 17.35 13.03
N THR A 93 -0.06 18.36 12.69
CA THR A 93 -1.29 18.72 13.43
C THR A 93 -2.48 18.29 12.59
N VAL A 94 -3.30 17.38 13.10
CA VAL A 94 -4.52 16.91 12.44
C VAL A 94 -5.69 17.75 12.93
N SER A 95 -6.57 18.18 12.02
CA SER A 95 -7.77 18.95 12.38
C SER A 95 -8.74 18.08 13.19
N SER A 96 -9.05 18.51 14.40
CA SER A 96 -10.00 17.82 15.28
C SER A 96 -11.45 17.93 14.84
N THR A 97 -11.76 18.84 13.93
CA THR A 97 -13.13 19.07 13.42
C THR A 97 -13.52 18.11 12.29
N HIS A 98 -12.57 17.35 11.75
CA HIS A 98 -12.86 16.37 10.72
C HIS A 98 -13.44 15.10 11.35
N SER A 99 -14.53 14.57 10.78
CA SER A 99 -15.22 13.37 11.28
C SER A 99 -14.31 12.14 11.43
N GLU A 100 -13.33 12.02 10.55
CA GLU A 100 -12.36 10.91 10.51
C GLU A 100 -11.03 11.22 11.23
N ALA A 101 -10.93 12.35 11.96
CA ALA A 101 -9.68 12.80 12.57
C ALA A 101 -9.01 11.74 13.44
N VAL A 102 -9.77 11.05 14.26
CA VAL A 102 -9.27 9.97 15.15
C VAL A 102 -8.68 8.82 14.33
N LYS A 103 -9.36 8.40 13.27
CA LYS A 103 -8.89 7.35 12.39
C LYS A 103 -7.61 7.74 11.66
N VAL A 104 -7.55 8.95 11.13
CA VAL A 104 -6.38 9.50 10.44
C VAL A 104 -5.19 9.57 11.39
N GLU A 105 -5.39 10.04 12.62
CA GLU A 105 -4.33 10.07 13.64
C GLU A 105 -3.80 8.67 13.94
N GLN A 106 -4.67 7.68 14.08
CA GLN A 106 -4.27 6.28 14.28
C GLN A 106 -3.45 5.74 13.10
N CYS A 107 -3.87 6.01 11.86
CA CYS A 107 -3.14 5.63 10.66
C CYS A 107 -1.72 6.22 10.65
N TYR A 108 -1.59 7.52 10.93
CA TYR A 108 -0.28 8.18 10.99
C TYR A 108 0.60 7.66 12.13
N ARG A 109 0.03 7.37 13.29
CA ARG A 109 0.78 6.76 14.40
C ARG A 109 1.30 5.37 14.03
N ARG A 110 0.50 4.53 13.35
CA ARG A 110 0.93 3.22 12.87
C ARG A 110 2.06 3.32 11.87
N ILE A 111 1.93 4.21 10.87
CA ILE A 111 2.99 4.46 9.88
C ILE A 111 4.28 4.98 10.54
N ALA A 112 4.17 5.93 11.47
CA ALA A 112 5.34 6.45 12.18
C ALA A 112 6.03 5.36 13.02
N ALA A 113 5.28 4.53 13.70
CA ALA A 113 5.82 3.40 14.46
C ALA A 113 6.52 2.38 13.53
N PHE A 114 5.89 2.06 12.39
CA PHE A 114 6.47 1.17 11.39
C PHE A 114 7.82 1.70 10.86
N PHE A 115 7.88 2.98 10.46
CA PHE A 115 9.15 3.56 9.98
C PHE A 115 10.21 3.64 11.06
N LYS A 116 9.83 3.96 12.31
CA LYS A 116 10.76 3.96 13.45
C LYS A 116 11.37 2.58 13.65
N GLU A 117 10.55 1.53 13.61
CA GLU A 117 11.00 0.14 13.73
C GLU A 117 11.87 -0.29 12.55
N LEU A 118 11.44 0.03 11.31
CA LEU A 118 12.20 -0.27 10.11
C LEU A 118 13.59 0.38 10.14
N TRP A 119 13.69 1.60 10.63
CA TRP A 119 14.97 2.32 10.76
C TRP A 119 15.86 1.73 11.85
N ALA A 120 15.29 1.40 13.00
CA ALA A 120 16.03 0.77 14.09
C ALA A 120 16.61 -0.60 13.71
N THR A 121 15.96 -1.31 12.77
CA THR A 121 16.40 -2.62 12.29
C THR A 121 17.15 -2.56 10.95
N ALA A 122 17.38 -1.37 10.39
CA ALA A 122 17.95 -1.19 9.05
C ALA A 122 19.36 -1.80 8.89
N GLU A 123 20.16 -1.78 9.96
CA GLU A 123 21.51 -2.34 9.97
C GLU A 123 21.51 -3.87 10.17
N GLN A 124 20.45 -4.43 10.76
CA GLN A 124 20.35 -5.85 11.08
C GLN A 124 19.82 -6.69 9.91
N PHE A 125 19.07 -6.08 8.99
CA PHE A 125 18.41 -6.76 7.90
C PHE A 125 18.95 -6.35 6.54
N ASN A 126 19.24 -7.34 5.68
CA ASN A 126 19.48 -7.09 4.28
C ASN A 126 18.21 -6.63 3.54
N ALA A 127 18.33 -6.24 2.27
CA ALA A 127 17.21 -5.71 1.48
C ALA A 127 16.05 -6.73 1.35
N GLN A 128 16.35 -8.01 1.20
CA GLN A 128 15.35 -9.07 1.07
C GLN A 128 14.58 -9.27 2.39
N GLN A 129 15.29 -9.35 3.49
CA GLN A 129 14.69 -9.49 4.83
C GLN A 129 13.80 -8.29 5.16
N ARG A 130 14.23 -7.07 4.82
CA ARG A 130 13.39 -5.86 4.97
C ARG A 130 12.12 -5.95 4.15
N TRP A 131 12.21 -6.43 2.91
CA TRP A 131 11.06 -6.62 2.03
C TRP A 131 10.09 -7.66 2.58
N CYS A 132 10.59 -8.81 3.02
CA CYS A 132 9.77 -9.84 3.66
C CYS A 132 9.04 -9.30 4.89
N ARG A 133 9.70 -8.49 5.71
CA ARG A 133 9.09 -7.85 6.87
C ARG A 133 7.98 -6.87 6.48
N ILE A 134 8.24 -5.99 5.50
CA ILE A 134 7.24 -5.04 4.98
C ILE A 134 6.01 -5.79 4.48
N LEU A 135 6.21 -6.81 3.65
CA LEU A 135 5.12 -7.61 3.10
C LEU A 135 4.38 -8.40 4.18
N SER A 136 5.08 -8.97 5.17
CA SER A 136 4.45 -9.68 6.28
C SER A 136 3.52 -8.78 7.09
N LEU A 137 3.93 -7.54 7.36
CA LEU A 137 3.11 -6.57 8.08
C LEU A 137 1.94 -6.05 7.23
N ALA A 138 2.18 -5.70 5.97
CA ALA A 138 1.14 -5.20 5.08
C ALA A 138 0.08 -6.25 4.74
N LEU A 139 0.46 -7.52 4.70
CA LEU A 139 -0.39 -8.65 4.33
C LEU A 139 -0.76 -9.56 5.50
N VAL A 140 -0.61 -9.09 6.73
CA VAL A 140 -0.80 -9.89 7.96
C VAL A 140 -2.13 -10.65 7.98
N LYS A 141 -3.19 -10.03 7.50
CA LYS A 141 -4.54 -10.63 7.42
C LYS A 141 -4.59 -11.81 6.43
N TYR A 142 -3.96 -11.67 5.26
CA TYR A 142 -3.90 -12.72 4.24
C TYR A 142 -2.95 -13.85 4.63
N LEU A 143 -1.86 -13.51 5.28
CA LEU A 143 -0.87 -14.45 5.76
C LEU A 143 -1.30 -15.16 7.07
N ARG A 144 -2.41 -14.74 7.68
CA ARG A 144 -2.92 -15.26 8.96
C ARG A 144 -1.85 -15.24 10.06
N GLY A 145 -1.07 -14.18 10.11
CA GLY A 145 0.04 -13.99 11.05
C GLY A 145 1.35 -14.70 10.68
N ARG A 146 1.40 -15.47 9.58
CA ARG A 146 2.64 -16.08 9.09
C ARG A 146 3.60 -14.99 8.62
N GLN A 147 4.87 -15.13 8.98
CA GLN A 147 5.92 -14.26 8.48
C GLN A 147 6.56 -14.84 7.22
N LEU A 148 6.82 -13.98 6.25
CA LEU A 148 7.54 -14.34 5.03
C LEU A 148 9.05 -14.37 5.30
N HIS A 149 9.75 -15.26 4.63
CA HIS A 149 11.20 -15.40 4.68
C HIS A 149 11.83 -15.15 3.31
N PRO A 150 13.16 -14.87 3.20
CA PRO A 150 13.79 -14.46 1.95
C PRO A 150 13.49 -15.34 0.77
N PRO A 151 13.40 -16.57 0.63
CA PRO A 151 12.97 -17.26 -0.59
C PRO A 151 11.55 -16.94 -1.03
N ASP A 152 10.63 -16.71 -0.07
CA ASP A 152 9.22 -16.43 -0.35
C ASP A 152 8.99 -15.04 -0.95
N CYS A 153 9.95 -14.14 -0.77
CA CYS A 153 9.85 -12.74 -1.19
C CYS A 153 10.51 -12.47 -2.54
N LEU A 154 11.16 -13.45 -3.12
CA LEU A 154 11.80 -13.32 -4.42
C LEU A 154 10.80 -13.61 -5.53
N PRO A 155 10.76 -12.77 -6.60
CA PRO A 155 10.08 -13.18 -7.81
C PRO A 155 10.75 -14.45 -8.35
N ALA A 156 9.96 -15.35 -8.90
CA ALA A 156 10.50 -16.51 -9.61
C ALA A 156 11.48 -16.01 -10.69
N PRO A 157 12.63 -16.67 -10.88
CA PRO A 157 13.53 -16.32 -11.97
C PRO A 157 12.77 -16.41 -13.28
N ALA A 158 12.89 -15.36 -14.11
CA ALA A 158 12.28 -15.26 -15.42
C ALA A 158 12.86 -16.28 -16.39
#